data_262a6aa2b5d8bb5d71cec42f3f79343d
#
_entry.id   262a6aa2b5d8bb5d71cec42f3f79343d
#
_cell.length_a   1.000
_cell.length_b   1.000
_cell.length_c   1.000
_cell.angle_alpha   90.00
_cell.angle_beta   90.00
_cell.angle_gamma   90.00
#
_symmetry.space_group_name_H-M   'P 1'
#
loop_
_entity.id
_entity.type
_entity.pdbx_description
1 polymer ?
#
loop_
_entity_poly.entity_id
_entity_poly.type
_entity_poly.pdbx_seq_one_letter_code
_entity_poly.pdbx_strand_id
1 'polypeptide(L)'
;MPLKIAVTGKGGVGKTTVAAVLASLLAMDGREVLAVDADPASSLPAALGVPEAERAGIVPLSQMLDLIEERTGMRPGAGPGGLYALNPRVDDIAERYAVRCAHGVRLLVLGTIKAPGSGCFCPESSLLKALLRHLVLDDQHVLVLDMEAGLEHLGRSTVQGVDVLLVVVEPGRRSVDTALRIERMARELCVNKVYAVLNKISSPAQEEELLRLLRASSLEAIASVPYDPRLVQADLEGRPAMESGARDVLDAIAALKEEVVRR
;
A
#
# COMPACT_ATOMS: atom_id res chain seq x y z
N MET A 1 11.87 1.57 -16.23
CA MET A 1 10.53 2.19 -16.13
C MET A 1 10.17 2.35 -14.68
N PRO A 2 9.48 3.43 -14.30
CA PRO A 2 8.92 3.55 -12.96
C PRO A 2 7.99 2.37 -12.68
N LEU A 3 7.92 1.91 -11.44
CA LEU A 3 7.12 0.76 -11.06
C LEU A 3 6.20 1.15 -9.90
N LYS A 4 4.89 0.97 -10.07
CA LYS A 4 3.88 1.26 -9.05
C LYS A 4 3.22 -0.03 -8.59
N ILE A 5 3.50 -0.42 -7.36
CA ILE A 5 3.00 -1.63 -6.72
C ILE A 5 1.99 -1.23 -5.65
N ALA A 6 0.79 -1.77 -5.71
CA ALA A 6 -0.19 -1.64 -4.64
C ALA A 6 -0.36 -2.98 -3.92
N VAL A 7 -0.42 -2.93 -2.59
CA VAL A 7 -0.62 -4.08 -1.72
C VAL A 7 -1.95 -3.93 -0.99
N THR A 8 -2.84 -4.89 -1.14
CA THR A 8 -4.18 -4.89 -0.54
C THR A 8 -4.56 -6.28 -0.03
N GLY A 9 -5.70 -6.43 0.60
CA GLY A 9 -6.21 -7.69 1.14
C GLY A 9 -7.01 -7.46 2.41
N LYS A 10 -7.63 -8.49 2.94
CA LYS A 10 -8.43 -8.44 4.17
C LYS A 10 -7.63 -7.83 5.34
N GLY A 11 -8.31 -7.20 6.31
CA GLY A 11 -7.66 -6.74 7.55
C GLY A 11 -6.94 -7.88 8.29
N GLY A 12 -5.71 -7.60 8.75
CA GLY A 12 -4.90 -8.55 9.52
C GLY A 12 -4.12 -9.60 8.72
N VAL A 13 -4.22 -9.65 7.38
CA VAL A 13 -3.52 -10.66 6.55
C VAL A 13 -2.01 -10.43 6.42
N GLY A 14 -1.48 -9.28 6.88
CA GLY A 14 -0.05 -8.94 6.79
C GLY A 14 0.32 -8.07 5.58
N LYS A 15 -0.61 -7.30 5.03
CA LYS A 15 -0.37 -6.35 3.93
C LYS A 15 0.81 -5.42 4.21
N THR A 16 0.76 -4.72 5.33
CA THR A 16 1.77 -3.75 5.77
C THR A 16 3.14 -4.39 5.92
N THR A 17 3.22 -5.61 6.44
CA THR A 17 4.48 -6.37 6.54
C THR A 17 5.06 -6.65 5.16
N VAL A 18 4.23 -7.16 4.22
CA VAL A 18 4.65 -7.43 2.85
C VAL A 18 5.09 -6.13 2.16
N ALA A 19 4.32 -5.05 2.28
CA ALA A 19 4.64 -3.74 1.69
C ALA A 19 5.95 -3.16 2.25
N ALA A 20 6.14 -3.19 3.57
CA ALA A 20 7.33 -2.66 4.22
C ALA A 20 8.60 -3.42 3.85
N VAL A 21 8.55 -4.77 3.89
CA VAL A 21 9.69 -5.61 3.51
C VAL A 21 10.01 -5.44 2.03
N LEU A 22 9.00 -5.46 1.15
CA LEU A 22 9.19 -5.25 -0.28
C LEU A 22 9.82 -3.89 -0.59
N ALA A 23 9.32 -2.81 0.04
CA ALA A 23 9.87 -1.46 -0.11
C ALA A 23 11.33 -1.39 0.36
N SER A 24 11.64 -2.00 1.51
CA SER A 24 13.00 -2.04 2.06
C SER A 24 13.96 -2.80 1.14
N LEU A 25 13.57 -3.96 0.64
CA LEU A 25 14.39 -4.77 -0.28
C LEU A 25 14.66 -4.04 -1.61
N LEU A 26 13.64 -3.38 -2.18
CA LEU A 26 13.82 -2.58 -3.39
C LEU A 26 14.77 -1.39 -3.18
N ALA A 27 14.70 -0.74 -2.02
CA ALA A 27 15.60 0.34 -1.68
C ALA A 27 17.05 -0.15 -1.46
N MET A 28 17.22 -1.32 -0.84
CA MET A 28 18.54 -1.97 -0.69
C MET A 28 19.15 -2.36 -2.03
N ASP A 29 18.37 -2.61 -3.06
CA ASP A 29 18.83 -2.82 -4.45
C ASP A 29 19.20 -1.51 -5.17
N GLY A 30 19.16 -0.36 -4.47
CA GLY A 30 19.52 0.95 -5.02
C GLY A 30 18.39 1.66 -5.77
N ARG A 31 17.13 1.19 -5.64
CA ARG A 31 15.96 1.91 -6.18
C ARG A 31 15.57 3.07 -5.28
N GLU A 32 15.08 4.15 -5.87
CA GLU A 32 14.46 5.23 -5.12
C GLU A 32 13.01 4.86 -4.76
N VAL A 33 12.80 4.43 -3.52
CA VAL A 33 11.49 3.92 -3.09
C VAL A 33 10.70 4.98 -2.33
N LEU A 34 9.49 5.22 -2.79
CA LEU A 34 8.46 5.95 -2.08
C LEU A 34 7.38 4.97 -1.60
N ALA A 35 7.32 4.73 -0.29
CA ALA A 35 6.23 4.01 0.33
C ALA A 35 5.09 4.98 0.65
N VAL A 36 3.86 4.56 0.44
CA VAL A 36 2.67 5.36 0.71
C VAL A 36 1.73 4.57 1.59
N ASP A 37 1.46 5.09 2.78
CA ASP A 37 0.47 4.55 3.71
C ASP A 37 -0.91 5.14 3.41
N ALA A 38 -1.78 4.34 2.84
CA ALA A 38 -3.16 4.68 2.53
C ALA A 38 -4.17 3.90 3.39
N ASP A 39 -3.71 3.22 4.44
CA ASP A 39 -4.57 2.56 5.43
C ASP A 39 -4.89 3.57 6.56
N PRO A 40 -6.16 3.79 6.92
CA PRO A 40 -6.54 4.65 8.04
C PRO A 40 -5.90 4.28 9.38
N ALA A 41 -5.53 3.00 9.57
CA ALA A 41 -4.85 2.52 10.77
C ALA A 41 -3.36 2.90 10.83
N SER A 42 -2.79 3.36 9.70
CA SER A 42 -1.42 3.88 9.57
C SER A 42 -0.35 3.07 10.31
N SER A 43 -0.16 1.82 9.89
CA SER A 43 0.82 0.91 10.48
C SER A 43 2.16 0.89 9.74
N LEU A 44 2.23 1.41 8.53
CA LEU A 44 3.42 1.36 7.68
C LEU A 44 4.64 2.11 8.28
N PRO A 45 4.48 3.25 8.98
CA PRO A 45 5.61 3.91 9.64
C PRO A 45 6.35 2.99 10.63
N ALA A 46 5.61 2.26 11.47
CA ALA A 46 6.19 1.30 12.41
C ALA A 46 6.88 0.14 11.67
N ALA A 47 6.22 -0.41 10.66
CA ALA A 47 6.75 -1.52 9.87
C ALA A 47 8.04 -1.16 9.09
N LEU A 48 8.22 0.13 8.75
CA LEU A 48 9.43 0.68 8.12
C LEU A 48 10.48 1.17 9.14
N GLY A 49 10.29 0.91 10.42
CA GLY A 49 11.26 1.22 11.46
C GLY A 49 11.33 2.69 11.89
N VAL A 50 10.27 3.46 11.65
CA VAL A 50 10.20 4.83 12.20
C VAL A 50 10.04 4.74 13.72
N PRO A 51 10.94 5.37 14.52
CA PRO A 51 10.87 5.33 15.97
C PRO A 51 9.54 5.86 16.53
N GLU A 52 9.05 5.28 17.62
CA GLU A 52 7.76 5.66 18.22
C GLU A 52 7.67 7.16 18.54
N ALA A 53 8.75 7.74 19.03
CA ALA A 53 8.83 9.18 19.33
C ALA A 53 8.64 10.07 18.08
N GLU A 54 9.09 9.61 16.92
CA GLU A 54 8.95 10.32 15.64
C GLU A 54 7.57 10.07 15.02
N ARG A 55 7.03 8.86 15.18
CA ARG A 55 5.69 8.51 14.64
C ARG A 55 4.58 9.41 15.15
N ALA A 56 4.66 9.82 16.44
CA ALA A 56 3.70 10.74 17.04
C ALA A 56 3.68 12.13 16.36
N GLY A 57 4.77 12.53 15.70
CA GLY A 57 4.89 13.79 14.96
C GLY A 57 4.45 13.71 13.49
N ILE A 58 4.17 12.51 12.96
CA ILE A 58 3.75 12.37 11.57
C ILE A 58 2.31 12.84 11.40
N VAL A 59 2.13 13.93 10.68
CA VAL A 59 0.81 14.44 10.32
C VAL A 59 0.40 13.85 8.98
N PRO A 60 -0.71 13.09 8.89
CA PRO A 60 -1.21 12.62 7.61
C PRO A 60 -1.59 13.77 6.66
N LEU A 61 -1.33 13.60 5.36
CA LEU A 61 -1.63 14.65 4.36
C LEU A 61 -3.10 15.10 4.37
N SER A 62 -4.04 14.18 4.66
CA SER A 62 -5.47 14.49 4.81
C SER A 62 -5.80 15.46 5.96
N GLN A 63 -4.87 15.63 6.90
CA GLN A 63 -5.01 16.52 8.06
C GLN A 63 -4.21 17.82 7.92
N MET A 64 -3.41 17.97 6.87
CA MET A 64 -2.64 19.18 6.58
C MET A 64 -3.53 20.24 5.93
N LEU A 65 -4.38 20.88 6.74
CA LEU A 65 -5.43 21.79 6.24
C LEU A 65 -4.88 22.95 5.42
N ASP A 66 -3.75 23.51 5.82
CA ASP A 66 -3.11 24.63 5.12
C ASP A 66 -2.53 24.21 3.77
N LEU A 67 -1.93 22.99 3.69
CA LEU A 67 -1.49 22.41 2.42
C LEU A 67 -2.67 22.17 1.48
N ILE A 68 -3.76 21.59 1.99
CA ILE A 68 -4.96 21.31 1.19
C ILE A 68 -5.51 22.63 0.63
N GLU A 69 -5.62 23.67 1.45
CA GLU A 69 -6.09 24.99 1.03
C GLU A 69 -5.15 25.62 0.00
N GLU A 70 -3.82 25.60 0.23
CA GLU A 70 -2.80 26.10 -0.70
C GLU A 70 -2.94 25.47 -2.08
N ARG A 71 -3.15 24.14 -2.12
CA ARG A 71 -3.15 23.39 -3.38
C ARG A 71 -4.50 23.37 -4.10
N THR A 72 -5.57 23.38 -3.35
CA THR A 72 -6.92 23.27 -3.91
C THR A 72 -7.67 24.58 -4.00
N GLY A 73 -7.21 25.62 -3.29
CA GLY A 73 -7.91 26.90 -3.17
C GLY A 73 -9.07 26.89 -2.17
N MET A 74 -9.28 25.79 -1.44
CA MET A 74 -10.37 25.68 -0.49
C MET A 74 -9.97 24.87 0.75
N ARG A 75 -10.25 25.43 1.94
CA ARG A 75 -10.06 24.74 3.21
C ARG A 75 -11.12 23.68 3.42
N PRO A 76 -10.77 22.44 3.86
CA PRO A 76 -11.75 21.43 4.24
C PRO A 76 -12.73 21.93 5.28
N GLY A 77 -14.03 21.72 5.05
CA GLY A 77 -15.10 22.16 5.97
C GLY A 77 -15.60 23.60 5.77
N ALA A 78 -15.12 24.33 4.76
CA ALA A 78 -15.54 25.71 4.50
C ALA A 78 -17.00 25.90 4.01
N GLY A 79 -17.84 24.88 4.10
CA GLY A 79 -19.28 24.94 3.75
C GLY A 79 -19.59 24.65 2.28
N PRO A 80 -20.89 24.53 1.92
CA PRO A 80 -21.31 24.24 0.55
C PRO A 80 -21.16 25.47 -0.36
N GLY A 81 -20.61 25.26 -1.56
CA GLY A 81 -20.61 26.27 -2.63
C GLY A 81 -19.24 26.87 -2.99
N GLY A 82 -18.16 26.44 -2.36
CA GLY A 82 -16.81 26.85 -2.75
C GLY A 82 -16.32 26.11 -4.01
N LEU A 83 -15.58 26.81 -4.86
CA LEU A 83 -14.86 26.23 -6.00
C LEU A 83 -13.46 25.82 -5.55
N TYR A 84 -13.03 24.61 -5.90
CA TYR A 84 -11.69 24.11 -5.62
C TYR A 84 -11.11 23.34 -6.80
N ALA A 85 -9.78 23.26 -6.87
CA ALA A 85 -9.09 22.57 -7.93
C ALA A 85 -9.29 21.05 -7.84
N LEU A 86 -9.84 20.44 -8.88
CA LEU A 86 -10.02 18.98 -8.98
C LEU A 86 -8.70 18.24 -9.31
N ASN A 87 -7.72 18.94 -9.86
CA ASN A 87 -6.40 18.41 -10.19
C ASN A 87 -5.31 19.38 -9.72
N PRO A 88 -5.08 19.49 -8.39
CA PRO A 88 -4.07 20.37 -7.85
C PRO A 88 -2.66 19.90 -8.18
N ARG A 89 -1.70 20.83 -8.14
CA ARG A 89 -0.28 20.53 -8.32
C ARG A 89 0.26 19.77 -7.09
N VAL A 90 0.97 18.65 -7.30
CA VAL A 90 1.42 17.73 -6.24
C VAL A 90 2.86 17.21 -6.42
N ASP A 91 3.56 17.68 -7.43
CA ASP A 91 4.89 17.20 -7.83
C ASP A 91 5.97 17.36 -6.75
N ASP A 92 5.88 18.38 -5.91
CA ASP A 92 6.81 18.67 -4.83
C ASP A 92 6.43 18.04 -3.46
N ILE A 93 5.25 17.43 -3.35
CA ILE A 93 4.72 16.94 -2.05
C ILE A 93 5.60 15.81 -1.50
N ALA A 94 6.03 14.86 -2.33
CA ALA A 94 6.88 13.77 -1.89
C ALA A 94 8.24 14.25 -1.40
N GLU A 95 8.80 15.30 -2.01
CA GLU A 95 10.06 15.89 -1.57
C GLU A 95 9.93 16.63 -0.23
N ARG A 96 8.85 17.37 -0.04
CA ARG A 96 8.64 18.25 1.12
C ARG A 96 8.14 17.52 2.36
N TYR A 97 7.35 16.47 2.20
CA TYR A 97 6.59 15.86 3.30
C TYR A 97 6.89 14.39 3.53
N ALA A 98 7.70 13.73 2.69
CA ALA A 98 8.06 12.35 2.95
C ALA A 98 9.02 12.23 4.14
N VAL A 99 8.69 11.29 5.03
CA VAL A 99 9.55 10.90 6.16
C VAL A 99 10.62 9.93 5.65
N ARG A 100 11.86 10.10 6.09
CA ARG A 100 12.93 9.15 5.80
C ARG A 100 12.85 7.97 6.77
N CYS A 101 12.79 6.78 6.22
CA CYS A 101 12.75 5.52 6.97
C CYS A 101 14.06 4.75 6.84
N ALA A 102 14.13 3.59 7.51
CA ALA A 102 15.25 2.67 7.39
C ALA A 102 15.48 2.27 5.91
N HIS A 103 16.69 1.81 5.61
CA HIS A 103 17.12 1.34 4.27
C HIS A 103 16.97 2.38 3.14
N GLY A 104 16.73 3.66 3.46
CA GLY A 104 16.59 4.72 2.45
C GLY A 104 15.19 4.87 1.86
N VAL A 105 14.20 4.16 2.38
CA VAL A 105 12.80 4.31 1.98
C VAL A 105 12.29 5.69 2.40
N ARG A 106 11.58 6.38 1.50
CA ARG A 106 10.80 7.58 1.81
C ARG A 106 9.34 7.19 2.02
N LEU A 107 8.69 7.74 3.04
CA LEU A 107 7.32 7.42 3.40
C LEU A 107 6.42 8.64 3.37
N LEU A 108 5.27 8.53 2.71
CA LEU A 108 4.15 9.45 2.83
C LEU A 108 2.98 8.77 3.54
N VAL A 109 2.38 9.45 4.52
CA VAL A 109 1.16 9.00 5.18
C VAL A 109 0.00 9.82 4.63
N LEU A 110 -0.94 9.17 3.93
CA LEU A 110 -2.09 9.86 3.33
C LEU A 110 -3.18 10.16 4.35
N GLY A 111 -3.40 9.24 5.29
CA GLY A 111 -4.56 9.27 6.19
C GLY A 111 -5.85 8.81 5.50
N THR A 112 -6.99 9.13 6.10
CA THR A 112 -8.29 8.64 5.63
C THR A 112 -8.71 9.31 4.33
N ILE A 113 -8.88 8.51 3.27
CA ILE A 113 -9.52 8.92 2.01
C ILE A 113 -11.00 8.55 2.11
N LYS A 114 -11.89 9.53 2.16
CA LYS A 114 -13.34 9.28 2.20
C LYS A 114 -13.80 8.60 0.91
N ALA A 115 -14.61 7.53 1.04
CA ALA A 115 -15.10 6.75 -0.08
C ALA A 115 -15.91 7.59 -1.09
N PRO A 116 -15.80 7.30 -2.40
CA PRO A 116 -16.70 7.87 -3.40
C PRO A 116 -18.15 7.47 -3.06
N GLY A 117 -19.06 8.43 -2.95
CA GLY A 117 -20.46 8.16 -2.62
C GLY A 117 -20.90 8.69 -1.26
N SER A 118 -19.99 9.11 -0.37
CA SER A 118 -20.35 9.87 0.84
C SER A 118 -20.83 11.30 0.54
N GLY A 119 -21.12 11.61 -0.74
CA GLY A 119 -21.66 12.91 -1.18
C GLY A 119 -20.67 14.07 -1.14
N CYS A 120 -19.45 13.83 -0.74
CA CYS A 120 -18.45 14.87 -0.61
C CYS A 120 -17.37 14.77 -1.71
N PHE A 121 -17.51 15.56 -2.74
CA PHE A 121 -16.32 16.08 -3.44
C PHE A 121 -15.66 17.05 -2.46
N CYS A 122 -14.61 16.61 -1.78
CA CYS A 122 -13.91 17.44 -0.80
C CYS A 122 -12.48 17.73 -1.25
N PRO A 123 -11.94 18.91 -0.89
CA PRO A 123 -10.60 19.33 -1.31
C PRO A 123 -9.50 18.31 -0.95
N GLU A 124 -9.57 17.72 0.25
CA GLU A 124 -8.62 16.70 0.69
C GLU A 124 -8.62 15.46 -0.24
N SER A 125 -9.79 14.98 -0.64
CA SER A 125 -9.88 13.84 -1.57
C SER A 125 -9.32 14.18 -2.95
N SER A 126 -9.48 15.43 -3.39
CA SER A 126 -8.92 15.92 -4.66
C SER A 126 -7.40 15.93 -4.63
N LEU A 127 -6.81 16.45 -3.55
CA LEU A 127 -5.37 16.47 -3.35
C LEU A 127 -4.78 15.04 -3.32
N LEU A 128 -5.34 14.15 -2.51
CA LEU A 128 -4.84 12.79 -2.37
C LEU A 128 -4.96 11.99 -3.67
N LYS A 129 -6.06 12.14 -4.41
CA LYS A 129 -6.23 11.51 -5.72
C LYS A 129 -5.26 12.06 -6.76
N ALA A 130 -5.05 13.39 -6.78
CA ALA A 130 -4.08 14.01 -7.66
C ALA A 130 -2.65 13.52 -7.34
N LEU A 131 -2.29 13.41 -6.06
CA LEU A 131 -1.00 12.89 -5.63
C LEU A 131 -0.77 11.47 -6.17
N LEU A 132 -1.68 10.54 -5.91
CA LEU A 132 -1.54 9.15 -6.36
C LEU A 132 -1.50 9.02 -7.90
N ARG A 133 -2.20 9.90 -8.62
CA ARG A 133 -2.20 9.93 -10.08
C ARG A 133 -0.92 10.52 -10.66
N HIS A 134 -0.45 11.63 -10.08
CA HIS A 134 0.59 12.48 -10.63
C HIS A 134 1.92 12.40 -9.89
N LEU A 135 2.11 11.43 -8.98
CA LEU A 135 3.44 11.12 -8.50
C LEU A 135 4.31 10.81 -9.72
N VAL A 136 5.07 11.84 -10.13
CA VAL A 136 6.01 11.72 -11.25
C VAL A 136 7.16 10.86 -10.77
N LEU A 137 7.29 9.70 -11.40
CA LEU A 137 8.35 8.76 -11.13
C LEU A 137 9.21 8.68 -12.38
N ASP A 138 10.52 8.81 -12.23
CA ASP A 138 11.46 8.45 -13.29
C ASP A 138 11.78 6.95 -13.24
N ASP A 139 12.62 6.49 -14.16
CA ASP A 139 12.90 5.05 -14.34
C ASP A 139 13.55 4.36 -13.12
N GLN A 140 14.08 5.11 -12.17
CA GLN A 140 14.69 4.57 -10.95
C GLN A 140 13.71 4.50 -9.78
N HIS A 141 12.59 5.20 -9.87
CA HIS A 141 11.62 5.27 -8.79
C HIS A 141 10.69 4.06 -8.74
N VAL A 142 10.39 3.64 -7.52
CA VAL A 142 9.37 2.64 -7.22
C VAL A 142 8.39 3.22 -6.19
N LEU A 143 7.11 3.09 -6.48
CA LEU A 143 6.03 3.39 -5.53
C LEU A 143 5.51 2.08 -4.94
N VAL A 144 5.50 1.97 -3.61
CA VAL A 144 4.83 0.87 -2.89
C VAL A 144 3.69 1.45 -2.06
N LEU A 145 2.46 1.10 -2.42
CA LEU A 145 1.25 1.61 -1.80
C LEU A 145 0.65 0.54 -0.88
N ASP A 146 0.65 0.78 0.44
CA ASP A 146 -0.07 -0.06 1.42
C ASP A 146 -1.50 0.43 1.57
N MET A 147 -2.47 -0.45 1.29
CA MET A 147 -3.87 -0.09 1.17
C MET A 147 -4.74 -0.90 2.12
N GLU A 148 -5.83 -0.30 2.57
CA GLU A 148 -6.91 -1.02 3.23
C GLU A 148 -7.55 -2.08 2.30
N ALA A 149 -8.40 -2.94 2.87
CA ALA A 149 -9.14 -3.94 2.11
C ALA A 149 -10.09 -3.28 1.09
N GLY A 150 -9.79 -3.44 -0.19
CA GLY A 150 -10.63 -2.94 -1.28
C GLY A 150 -9.98 -1.84 -2.10
N LEU A 151 -10.64 -1.50 -3.21
CA LEU A 151 -10.20 -0.46 -4.15
C LEU A 151 -11.19 0.72 -4.17
N GLU A 152 -12.23 0.67 -3.34
CA GLU A 152 -13.34 1.61 -3.35
C GLU A 152 -12.89 3.05 -3.05
N HIS A 153 -11.87 3.19 -2.21
CA HIS A 153 -11.36 4.49 -1.77
C HIS A 153 -10.52 5.21 -2.83
N LEU A 154 -9.94 4.47 -3.77
CA LEU A 154 -9.01 5.05 -4.75
C LEU A 154 -9.69 5.67 -5.97
N GLY A 155 -10.89 5.18 -6.35
CA GLY A 155 -11.54 5.59 -7.58
C GLY A 155 -10.79 5.12 -8.85
N ARG A 156 -11.49 5.12 -10.00
CA ARG A 156 -10.96 4.59 -11.28
C ARG A 156 -9.61 5.19 -11.69
N SER A 157 -9.49 6.49 -11.57
CA SER A 157 -8.31 7.21 -12.07
C SER A 157 -7.04 7.02 -11.25
N THR A 158 -7.14 6.58 -10.00
CA THR A 158 -5.99 6.32 -9.12
C THR A 158 -5.48 4.90 -9.29
N VAL A 159 -6.40 3.94 -9.41
CA VAL A 159 -6.07 2.52 -9.60
C VAL A 159 -5.49 2.25 -10.99
N GLN A 160 -5.91 3.01 -12.02
CA GLN A 160 -5.36 2.93 -13.39
C GLN A 160 -3.87 3.28 -13.50
N GLY A 161 -3.29 3.94 -12.48
CA GLY A 161 -1.86 4.23 -12.43
C GLY A 161 -1.03 3.16 -11.71
N VAL A 162 -1.62 2.05 -11.27
CA VAL A 162 -0.92 0.93 -10.61
C VAL A 162 -0.50 -0.09 -11.67
N ASP A 163 0.80 -0.43 -11.70
CA ASP A 163 1.34 -1.42 -12.62
C ASP A 163 1.06 -2.86 -12.15
N VAL A 164 1.18 -3.09 -10.84
CA VAL A 164 0.97 -4.40 -10.20
C VAL A 164 0.15 -4.26 -8.94
N LEU A 165 -0.92 -5.03 -8.82
CA LEU A 165 -1.73 -5.14 -7.62
C LEU A 165 -1.46 -6.49 -6.94
N LEU A 166 -0.93 -6.46 -5.73
CA LEU A 166 -0.69 -7.62 -4.89
C LEU A 166 -1.83 -7.77 -3.88
N VAL A 167 -2.54 -8.87 -3.96
CA VAL A 167 -3.63 -9.22 -3.04
C VAL A 167 -3.12 -10.23 -2.03
N VAL A 168 -2.91 -9.81 -0.79
CA VAL A 168 -2.41 -10.67 0.29
C VAL A 168 -3.53 -11.53 0.84
N VAL A 169 -3.31 -12.84 0.87
CA VAL A 169 -4.29 -13.86 1.27
C VAL A 169 -3.71 -14.75 2.35
N GLU A 170 -4.37 -14.82 3.51
CA GLU A 170 -4.02 -15.77 4.59
C GLU A 170 -4.92 -17.02 4.54
N PRO A 171 -4.53 -18.14 5.15
CA PRO A 171 -5.38 -19.32 5.28
C PRO A 171 -6.71 -19.01 5.95
N GLY A 172 -7.80 -19.12 5.17
CA GLY A 172 -9.15 -18.86 5.65
C GLY A 172 -10.11 -18.41 4.56
N ARG A 173 -11.33 -18.99 4.59
CA ARG A 173 -12.36 -18.73 3.57
C ARG A 173 -12.65 -17.25 3.37
N ARG A 174 -12.78 -16.49 4.46
CA ARG A 174 -13.07 -15.04 4.41
C ARG A 174 -11.97 -14.24 3.72
N SER A 175 -10.71 -14.67 3.85
CA SER A 175 -9.59 -14.02 3.16
C SER A 175 -9.65 -14.27 1.66
N VAL A 176 -9.93 -15.51 1.26
CA VAL A 176 -10.13 -15.88 -0.14
C VAL A 176 -11.32 -15.13 -0.76
N ASP A 177 -12.49 -15.12 -0.08
CA ASP A 177 -13.68 -14.42 -0.59
C ASP A 177 -13.42 -12.91 -0.77
N THR A 178 -12.63 -12.30 0.13
CA THR A 178 -12.21 -10.90 0.00
C THR A 178 -11.26 -10.72 -1.20
N ALA A 179 -10.30 -11.61 -1.38
CA ALA A 179 -9.35 -11.55 -2.50
C ALA A 179 -10.06 -11.67 -3.87
N LEU A 180 -11.02 -12.58 -3.98
CA LEU A 180 -11.83 -12.75 -5.20
C LEU A 180 -12.72 -11.52 -5.50
N ARG A 181 -13.19 -10.82 -4.46
CA ARG A 181 -13.90 -9.55 -4.63
C ARG A 181 -12.98 -8.46 -5.13
N ILE A 182 -11.79 -8.32 -4.53
CA ILE A 182 -10.78 -7.34 -4.95
C ILE A 182 -10.39 -7.60 -6.41
N GLU A 183 -10.16 -8.84 -6.80
CA GLU A 183 -9.79 -9.21 -8.17
C GLU A 183 -10.88 -8.79 -9.18
N ARG A 184 -12.16 -9.03 -8.88
CA ARG A 184 -13.27 -8.59 -9.75
C ARG A 184 -13.30 -7.07 -9.88
N MET A 185 -13.17 -6.33 -8.77
CA MET A 185 -13.13 -4.88 -8.78
C MET A 185 -11.93 -4.34 -9.57
N ALA A 186 -10.75 -4.95 -9.42
CA ALA A 186 -9.55 -4.57 -10.15
C ALA A 186 -9.75 -4.70 -11.67
N ARG A 187 -10.42 -5.76 -12.12
CA ARG A 187 -10.80 -5.95 -13.54
C ARG A 187 -11.75 -4.87 -14.03
N GLU A 188 -12.79 -4.55 -13.26
CA GLU A 188 -13.73 -3.46 -13.60
C GLU A 188 -13.03 -2.11 -13.72
N LEU A 189 -11.92 -1.94 -12.99
CA LEU A 189 -11.08 -0.76 -13.02
C LEU A 189 -9.94 -0.84 -14.05
N CYS A 190 -9.89 -1.91 -14.86
CA CYS A 190 -8.88 -2.15 -15.89
C CYS A 190 -7.44 -2.28 -15.35
N VAL A 191 -7.27 -2.82 -14.13
CA VAL A 191 -5.95 -3.23 -13.62
C VAL A 191 -5.60 -4.59 -14.23
N ASN A 192 -4.54 -4.63 -15.03
CA ASN A 192 -4.21 -5.82 -15.82
C ASN A 192 -3.39 -6.86 -15.05
N LYS A 193 -2.52 -6.42 -14.12
CA LYS A 193 -1.60 -7.29 -13.39
C LYS A 193 -2.05 -7.39 -11.94
N VAL A 194 -2.88 -8.38 -11.64
CA VAL A 194 -3.41 -8.66 -10.29
C VAL A 194 -2.97 -10.05 -9.87
N TYR A 195 -2.24 -10.13 -8.76
CA TYR A 195 -1.66 -11.38 -8.27
C TYR A 195 -1.96 -11.61 -6.79
N ALA A 196 -2.11 -12.87 -6.39
CA ALA A 196 -2.18 -13.24 -4.98
C ALA A 196 -0.78 -13.45 -4.39
N VAL A 197 -0.63 -13.01 -3.15
CA VAL A 197 0.50 -13.36 -2.27
C VAL A 197 -0.07 -14.17 -1.11
N LEU A 198 0.19 -15.47 -1.09
CA LEU A 198 -0.20 -16.33 0.03
C LEU A 198 0.67 -15.97 1.23
N ASN A 199 0.07 -15.68 2.37
CA ASN A 199 0.81 -15.27 3.57
C ASN A 199 0.39 -16.10 4.79
N LYS A 200 1.29 -16.19 5.78
CA LYS A 200 1.09 -16.95 7.02
C LYS A 200 0.85 -18.44 6.77
N ILE A 201 1.52 -19.01 5.79
CA ILE A 201 1.42 -20.42 5.45
C ILE A 201 2.16 -21.25 6.49
N SER A 202 1.45 -22.12 7.19
CA SER A 202 2.00 -22.98 8.25
C SER A 202 2.25 -24.41 7.80
N SER A 203 1.72 -24.82 6.64
CA SER A 203 1.94 -26.16 6.09
C SER A 203 1.68 -26.24 4.60
N PRO A 204 2.29 -27.21 3.89
CA PRO A 204 2.02 -27.46 2.47
C PRO A 204 0.53 -27.74 2.17
N ALA A 205 -0.17 -28.40 3.08
CA ALA A 205 -1.59 -28.68 2.91
C ALA A 205 -2.46 -27.40 2.92
N GLN A 206 -2.10 -26.39 3.73
CA GLN A 206 -2.76 -25.09 3.71
C GLN A 206 -2.52 -24.36 2.40
N GLU A 207 -1.30 -24.39 1.89
CA GLU A 207 -0.93 -23.79 0.62
C GLU A 207 -1.72 -24.41 -0.54
N GLU A 208 -1.72 -25.74 -0.62
CA GLU A 208 -2.47 -26.48 -1.65
C GLU A 208 -3.97 -26.15 -1.62
N GLU A 209 -4.57 -26.08 -0.42
CA GLU A 209 -5.97 -25.73 -0.29
C GLU A 209 -6.26 -24.30 -0.74
N LEU A 210 -5.40 -23.32 -0.40
CA LEU A 210 -5.54 -21.95 -0.89
C LEU A 210 -5.42 -21.89 -2.41
N LEU A 211 -4.42 -22.53 -2.99
CA LEU A 211 -4.25 -22.62 -4.44
C LEU A 211 -5.47 -23.26 -5.10
N ARG A 212 -6.03 -24.32 -4.50
CA ARG A 212 -7.26 -24.95 -4.99
C ARG A 212 -8.44 -23.98 -5.00
N LEU A 213 -8.61 -23.18 -3.95
CA LEU A 213 -9.68 -22.19 -3.84
C LEU A 213 -9.52 -21.03 -4.84
N LEU A 214 -8.29 -20.64 -5.15
CA LEU A 214 -8.00 -19.59 -6.12
C LEU A 214 -8.11 -20.05 -7.59
N ARG A 215 -7.95 -21.35 -7.88
CA ARG A 215 -8.02 -21.91 -9.25
C ARG A 215 -9.31 -21.62 -9.99
N ALA A 216 -10.41 -21.37 -9.26
CA ALA A 216 -11.70 -21.02 -9.87
C ALA A 216 -11.78 -19.57 -10.36
N SER A 217 -10.72 -18.78 -10.12
CA SER A 217 -10.59 -17.38 -10.53
C SER A 217 -9.37 -17.22 -11.44
N SER A 218 -9.14 -16.02 -11.92
CA SER A 218 -7.92 -15.65 -12.65
C SER A 218 -6.86 -15.03 -11.73
N LEU A 219 -7.07 -15.07 -10.42
CA LEU A 219 -6.11 -14.57 -9.45
C LEU A 219 -4.98 -15.58 -9.24
N GLU A 220 -3.89 -15.38 -9.98
CA GLU A 220 -2.68 -16.21 -9.90
C GLU A 220 -1.92 -15.92 -8.61
N ALA A 221 -1.52 -16.95 -7.86
CA ALA A 221 -0.61 -16.81 -6.73
C ALA A 221 0.84 -16.83 -7.23
N ILE A 222 1.60 -15.76 -6.95
CA ILE A 222 2.99 -15.61 -7.41
C ILE A 222 4.02 -15.75 -6.28
N ALA A 223 3.58 -15.80 -5.03
CA ALA A 223 4.44 -16.04 -3.88
C ALA A 223 3.68 -16.71 -2.74
N SER A 224 4.42 -17.46 -1.94
CA SER A 224 3.97 -18.10 -0.71
C SER A 224 4.94 -17.74 0.43
N VAL A 225 4.42 -17.01 1.42
CA VAL A 225 5.18 -16.49 2.57
C VAL A 225 4.82 -17.33 3.80
N PRO A 226 5.79 -17.97 4.45
CA PRO A 226 5.52 -18.80 5.60
C PRO A 226 5.08 -17.99 6.83
N TYR A 227 4.36 -18.64 7.75
CA TYR A 227 4.12 -18.11 9.08
C TYR A 227 5.37 -18.24 9.93
N ASP A 228 5.79 -17.13 10.54
CA ASP A 228 6.91 -17.11 11.46
C ASP A 228 6.56 -16.31 12.73
N PRO A 229 6.59 -16.93 13.92
CA PRO A 229 6.25 -16.25 15.18
C PRO A 229 7.24 -15.12 15.52
N ARG A 230 8.44 -15.11 14.95
CA ARG A 230 9.42 -14.03 15.15
C ARG A 230 8.92 -12.69 14.62
N LEU A 231 8.06 -12.67 13.58
CA LEU A 231 7.41 -11.45 13.12
C LEU A 231 6.46 -10.87 14.17
N VAL A 232 5.68 -11.74 14.83
CA VAL A 232 4.77 -11.32 15.90
C VAL A 232 5.57 -10.79 17.08
N GLN A 233 6.68 -11.46 17.45
CA GLN A 233 7.55 -11.00 18.52
C GLN A 233 8.22 -9.66 18.18
N ALA A 234 8.69 -9.47 16.96
CA ALA A 234 9.28 -8.22 16.52
C ALA A 234 8.26 -7.06 16.58
N ASP A 235 7.02 -7.30 16.17
CA ASP A 235 5.94 -6.31 16.23
C ASP A 235 5.63 -5.91 17.68
N LEU A 236 5.52 -6.88 18.59
CA LEU A 236 5.33 -6.64 20.03
C LEU A 236 6.48 -5.82 20.66
N GLU A 237 7.69 -5.99 20.16
CA GLU A 237 8.88 -5.25 20.59
C GLU A 237 9.04 -3.91 19.86
N GLY A 238 8.14 -3.55 18.95
CA GLY A 238 8.22 -2.33 18.14
C GLY A 238 9.35 -2.34 17.12
N ARG A 239 9.86 -3.53 16.76
CA ARG A 239 10.93 -3.70 15.77
C ARG A 239 10.33 -3.97 14.36
N PRO A 240 10.94 -3.41 13.30
CA PRO A 240 10.48 -3.64 11.94
C PRO A 240 10.66 -5.11 11.53
N ALA A 241 9.83 -5.56 10.58
CA ALA A 241 9.88 -6.93 10.06
C ALA A 241 11.26 -7.32 9.50
N MET A 242 11.99 -6.39 8.91
CA MET A 242 13.36 -6.58 8.42
C MET A 242 14.35 -7.01 9.52
N GLU A 243 14.09 -6.66 10.77
CA GLU A 243 14.92 -6.96 11.93
C GLU A 243 14.40 -8.14 12.76
N SER A 244 13.32 -8.80 12.32
CA SER A 244 12.68 -9.91 13.04
C SER A 244 13.54 -11.17 13.16
N GLY A 245 14.50 -11.36 12.26
CA GLY A 245 15.25 -12.60 12.10
C GLY A 245 14.47 -13.73 11.42
N ALA A 246 13.28 -13.47 10.91
CA ALA A 246 12.43 -14.43 10.18
C ALA A 246 12.94 -14.62 8.74
N ARG A 247 14.10 -15.26 8.57
CA ARG A 247 14.79 -15.37 7.29
C ARG A 247 13.93 -15.93 6.18
N ASP A 248 13.21 -17.03 6.44
CA ASP A 248 12.38 -17.68 5.41
C ASP A 248 11.28 -16.75 4.88
N VAL A 249 10.75 -15.85 5.73
CA VAL A 249 9.78 -14.83 5.32
C VAL A 249 10.46 -13.78 4.44
N LEU A 250 11.63 -13.28 4.85
CA LEU A 250 12.38 -12.28 4.09
C LEU A 250 12.80 -12.83 2.72
N ASP A 251 13.26 -14.07 2.66
CA ASP A 251 13.63 -14.75 1.41
C ASP A 251 12.42 -14.96 0.49
N ALA A 252 11.25 -15.32 1.04
CA ALA A 252 10.02 -15.45 0.27
C ALA A 252 9.57 -14.09 -0.33
N ILE A 253 9.69 -13.00 0.43
CA ILE A 253 9.36 -11.66 -0.08
C ILE A 253 10.44 -11.15 -1.05
N ALA A 254 11.71 -11.56 -0.88
CA ALA A 254 12.75 -11.29 -1.87
C ALA A 254 12.46 -12.00 -3.20
N ALA A 255 12.01 -13.25 -3.17
CA ALA A 255 11.55 -13.95 -4.37
C ALA A 255 10.33 -13.27 -5.02
N LEU A 256 9.36 -12.81 -4.22
CA LEU A 256 8.23 -12.00 -4.69
C LEU A 256 8.72 -10.72 -5.39
N LYS A 257 9.69 -10.01 -4.82
CA LYS A 257 10.29 -8.81 -5.42
C LYS A 257 10.82 -9.09 -6.82
N GLU A 258 11.62 -10.16 -6.98
CA GLU A 258 12.17 -10.54 -8.29
C GLU A 258 11.06 -10.86 -9.31
N GLU A 259 10.00 -11.54 -8.85
CA GLU A 259 8.86 -11.88 -9.71
C GLU A 259 8.10 -10.64 -10.16
N VAL A 260 7.87 -9.68 -9.27
CA VAL A 260 7.17 -8.42 -9.57
C VAL A 260 7.98 -7.53 -10.52
N VAL A 261 9.30 -7.44 -10.33
CA VAL A 261 10.17 -6.61 -11.20
C VAL A 261 10.30 -7.20 -12.61
N ARG A 262 10.22 -8.53 -12.74
CA ARG A 262 10.31 -9.23 -14.03
C ARG A 262 9.01 -9.13 -14.87
N ARG A 263 7.86 -9.06 -14.24
CA ARG A 263 6.53 -9.01 -14.88
C ARG A 263 6.16 -7.61 -15.35
#